data_61e020a3ed0d7082c72d9bc23bbf6f64
#
_entry.id   61e020a3ed0d7082c72d9bc23bbf6f64
#
_cell.length_a   1.000
_cell.length_b   1.000
_cell.length_c   1.000
_cell.angle_alpha   90.00
_cell.angle_beta   90.00
_cell.angle_gamma   90.00
#
_symmetry.space_group_name_H-M   'P 1'
#
loop_
_entity.id
_entity.type
_entity.pdbx_description
1 polymer ?
#
loop_
_entity_poly.entity_id
_entity_poly.type
_entity_poly.pdbx_seq_one_letter_code
_entity_poly.pdbx_strand_id
1 'polypeptide(L)'
;GQAIVQSTGESIINYDGKKFSSNVMNEKIEKAELLEEELTRLSLFDPTWYGTYPNDGSILYYGMSPWHLGQSNVMNPDGDLFLVPFPKMPGSDKYYLCGNAAAKMLVKNSDKGDAVAAYIKCERLAATQAEYKQAAKEKALIETKTAAGKVTSYLTEEQYDFMQTWYSSEDIVPMFDFGYGMGTRMSNETYAYETRGVMNNFMDGLLQKYEG
;
A
#
# COMPACT_ATOMS: atom_id res chain seq x y z
N GLY A 1 5.70 -8.23 5.35
CA GLY A 1 4.47 -8.57 6.10
C GLY A 1 3.22 -7.98 5.50
N GLN A 2 3.03 -6.67 5.60
CA GLN A 2 1.76 -6.01 5.24
C GLN A 2 1.24 -6.39 3.85
N ALA A 3 2.08 -6.39 2.83
CA ALA A 3 1.65 -6.71 1.47
C ALA A 3 1.16 -8.16 1.35
N ILE A 4 1.78 -9.10 2.07
CA ILE A 4 1.39 -10.52 2.08
C ILE A 4 0.03 -10.68 2.75
N VAL A 5 -0.17 -10.11 3.93
CA VAL A 5 -1.46 -10.17 4.63
C VAL A 5 -2.56 -9.50 3.81
N GLN A 6 -2.32 -8.30 3.29
CA GLN A 6 -3.34 -7.58 2.50
C GLN A 6 -3.66 -8.25 1.16
N SER A 7 -2.73 -9.03 0.58
CA SER A 7 -3.00 -9.79 -0.65
C SER A 7 -4.08 -10.87 -0.48
N THR A 8 -4.44 -11.21 0.76
CA THR A 8 -5.55 -12.11 1.06
C THR A 8 -6.92 -11.50 0.80
N GLY A 9 -7.01 -10.17 0.71
CA GLY A 9 -8.27 -9.43 0.68
C GLY A 9 -8.94 -9.28 2.05
N GLU A 10 -8.29 -9.74 3.12
CA GLU A 10 -8.80 -9.62 4.48
C GLU A 10 -8.13 -8.45 5.21
N SER A 11 -8.90 -7.77 6.05
CA SER A 11 -8.39 -6.75 6.97
C SER A 11 -8.17 -7.33 8.34
N ILE A 12 -7.16 -6.86 9.06
CA ILE A 12 -6.91 -7.24 10.46
C ILE A 12 -8.01 -6.75 11.39
N ILE A 13 -8.63 -5.62 11.06
CA ILE A 13 -9.78 -5.08 11.76
C ILE A 13 -10.99 -5.07 10.83
N ASN A 14 -12.07 -5.70 11.25
CA ASN A 14 -13.36 -5.63 10.57
C ASN A 14 -14.24 -4.54 11.16
N TYR A 15 -15.07 -3.93 10.30
CA TYR A 15 -16.11 -3.00 10.70
C TYR A 15 -17.44 -3.40 10.04
N ASP A 16 -18.44 -3.71 10.82
CA ASP A 16 -19.76 -4.16 10.34
C ASP A 16 -20.77 -3.00 10.11
N GLY A 17 -20.29 -1.76 10.21
CA GLY A 17 -21.10 -0.55 10.12
C GLY A 17 -21.52 0.00 11.49
N LYS A 18 -21.24 -0.70 12.57
CA LYS A 18 -21.55 -0.30 13.94
C LYS A 18 -20.39 -0.53 14.90
N LYS A 19 -19.72 -1.65 14.75
CA LYS A 19 -18.73 -2.15 15.70
C LYS A 19 -17.46 -2.60 14.97
N PHE A 20 -16.31 -2.32 15.58
CA PHE A 20 -15.05 -2.89 15.17
C PHE A 20 -14.80 -4.22 15.86
N SER A 21 -14.18 -5.15 15.15
CA SER A 21 -13.74 -6.42 15.71
C SER A 21 -12.40 -6.84 15.13
N SER A 22 -11.62 -7.58 15.91
CA SER A 22 -10.37 -8.18 15.44
C SER A 22 -10.67 -9.34 14.48
N ASN A 23 -9.87 -9.43 13.43
CA ASN A 23 -9.92 -10.48 12.42
C ASN A 23 -8.60 -11.26 12.31
N VAL A 24 -7.68 -11.08 13.26
CA VAL A 24 -6.35 -11.73 13.24
C VAL A 24 -6.42 -13.26 13.26
N MET A 25 -7.55 -13.83 13.70
CA MET A 25 -7.78 -15.29 13.71
C MET A 25 -8.31 -15.84 12.38
N ASN A 26 -8.44 -14.99 11.34
CA ASN A 26 -8.90 -15.42 10.04
C ASN A 26 -7.89 -16.38 9.39
N GLU A 27 -8.40 -17.50 8.85
CA GLU A 27 -7.54 -18.56 8.27
C GLU A 27 -6.71 -18.08 7.07
N LYS A 28 -7.18 -17.10 6.29
CA LYS A 28 -6.42 -16.56 5.18
C LYS A 28 -5.26 -15.71 5.68
N ILE A 29 -5.48 -14.92 6.74
CA ILE A 29 -4.42 -14.14 7.39
C ILE A 29 -3.38 -15.09 7.97
N GLU A 30 -3.82 -16.15 8.65
CA GLU A 30 -2.93 -17.20 9.18
C GLU A 30 -2.04 -17.80 8.10
N LYS A 31 -2.63 -18.21 6.97
CA LYS A 31 -1.87 -18.77 5.85
C LYS A 31 -0.87 -17.78 5.27
N ALA A 32 -1.22 -16.49 5.21
CA ALA A 32 -0.33 -15.45 4.74
C ALA A 32 0.86 -15.23 5.69
N GLU A 33 0.63 -15.27 6.99
CA GLU A 33 1.67 -15.15 8.02
C GLU A 33 2.62 -16.36 7.99
N LEU A 34 2.08 -17.58 7.89
CA LEU A 34 2.89 -18.78 7.73
C LEU A 34 3.75 -18.75 6.47
N LEU A 35 3.22 -18.22 5.37
CA LEU A 35 3.99 -18.01 4.15
C LEU A 35 5.14 -17.02 4.37
N GLU A 36 4.88 -15.92 5.08
CA GLU A 36 5.91 -14.93 5.40
C GLU A 36 7.03 -15.54 6.27
N GLU A 37 6.66 -16.30 7.30
CA GLU A 37 7.62 -17.01 8.14
C GLU A 37 8.48 -17.98 7.31
N GLU A 38 7.87 -18.74 6.42
CA GLU A 38 8.57 -19.69 5.55
C GLU A 38 9.55 -18.97 4.61
N LEU A 39 9.11 -17.89 3.96
CA LEU A 39 9.97 -17.09 3.08
C LEU A 39 11.15 -16.47 3.86
N THR A 40 10.91 -16.01 5.08
CA THR A 40 11.96 -15.47 5.96
C THR A 40 12.93 -16.56 6.38
N ARG A 41 12.42 -17.72 6.79
CA ARG A 41 13.23 -18.87 7.19
C ARG A 41 14.13 -19.38 6.05
N LEU A 42 13.65 -19.35 4.83
CA LEU A 42 14.41 -19.74 3.64
C LEU A 42 15.35 -18.63 3.14
N SER A 43 15.41 -17.49 3.82
CA SER A 43 16.15 -16.30 3.36
C SER A 43 15.74 -15.81 1.96
N LEU A 44 14.51 -16.12 1.53
CA LEU A 44 13.94 -15.68 0.27
C LEU A 44 13.27 -14.31 0.38
N PHE A 45 13.07 -13.85 1.61
CA PHE A 45 12.49 -12.57 1.93
C PHE A 45 13.41 -11.84 2.93
N ASP A 46 13.94 -10.71 2.50
CA ASP A 46 14.71 -9.83 3.38
C ASP A 46 13.81 -8.65 3.79
N PRO A 47 13.37 -8.58 5.07
CA PRO A 47 12.56 -7.48 5.55
C PRO A 47 13.36 -6.19 5.75
N THR A 48 14.68 -6.24 5.61
CA THR A 48 15.53 -5.08 5.78
C THR A 48 15.32 -4.12 4.63
N TRP A 49 14.90 -2.91 4.93
CA TRP A 49 14.78 -1.88 3.91
C TRP A 49 16.16 -1.33 3.60
N TYR A 50 16.73 -1.72 2.49
CA TYR A 50 17.94 -1.10 1.96
C TYR A 50 17.53 0.05 1.05
N GLY A 51 17.98 1.25 1.36
CA GLY A 51 17.84 2.40 0.47
C GLY A 51 18.62 2.27 -0.85
N THR A 52 19.21 1.10 -1.08
CA THR A 52 19.93 0.73 -2.30
C THR A 52 19.17 -0.38 -3.00
N TYR A 53 18.75 -0.12 -4.23
CA TYR A 53 18.15 -1.13 -5.09
C TYR A 53 19.22 -2.08 -5.57
N PRO A 54 18.92 -3.37 -5.74
CA PRO A 54 19.86 -4.32 -6.27
C PRO A 54 20.12 -4.02 -7.75
N ASN A 55 21.21 -3.33 -8.01
CA ASN A 55 21.64 -3.00 -9.36
C ASN A 55 22.43 -4.12 -10.04
N ASP A 56 22.65 -5.22 -9.32
CA ASP A 56 23.48 -6.36 -9.75
C ASP A 56 22.66 -7.51 -10.34
N GLY A 57 21.34 -7.37 -10.45
CA GLY A 57 20.45 -8.41 -10.95
C GLY A 57 20.28 -9.61 -10.01
N SER A 58 20.69 -9.50 -8.75
CA SER A 58 20.58 -10.60 -7.77
C SER A 58 19.17 -10.81 -7.25
N ILE A 59 18.26 -9.85 -7.45
CA ILE A 59 16.88 -9.90 -6.99
C ILE A 59 15.92 -9.91 -8.18
N LEU A 60 15.07 -10.92 -8.26
CA LEU A 60 14.07 -11.06 -9.32
C LEU A 60 12.83 -10.19 -9.07
N TYR A 61 12.40 -10.07 -7.82
CA TYR A 61 11.26 -9.24 -7.40
C TYR A 61 11.63 -8.36 -6.23
N TYR A 62 11.33 -7.09 -6.33
CA TYR A 62 11.53 -6.13 -5.26
C TYR A 62 10.22 -5.45 -4.90
N GLY A 63 9.83 -5.52 -3.63
CA GLY A 63 8.62 -4.84 -3.13
C GLY A 63 8.85 -3.35 -3.02
N MET A 64 8.13 -2.54 -3.81
CA MET A 64 8.24 -1.08 -3.78
C MET A 64 6.88 -0.39 -3.87
N SER A 65 6.82 0.83 -3.40
CA SER A 65 5.71 1.74 -3.71
C SER A 65 5.98 2.43 -5.06
N PRO A 66 4.93 2.81 -5.81
CA PRO A 66 5.08 3.46 -7.11
C PRO A 66 6.01 4.69 -7.12
N TRP A 67 6.09 5.45 -6.01
CA TRP A 67 6.97 6.60 -5.90
C TRP A 67 8.47 6.24 -5.85
N HIS A 68 8.81 5.01 -5.46
CA HIS A 68 10.19 4.53 -5.48
C HIS A 68 10.68 4.22 -6.90
N LEU A 69 9.77 3.96 -7.85
CA LEU A 69 10.14 3.61 -9.20
C LEU A 69 10.99 4.70 -9.87
N GLY A 70 10.59 5.96 -9.70
CA GLY A 70 11.35 7.08 -10.23
C GLY A 70 12.76 7.19 -9.67
N GLN A 71 12.96 6.85 -8.40
CA GLN A 71 14.29 6.79 -7.78
C GLN A 71 15.10 5.62 -8.33
N SER A 72 14.46 4.47 -8.53
CA SER A 72 15.09 3.28 -9.11
C SER A 72 15.60 3.55 -10.51
N ASN A 73 14.89 4.32 -11.33
CA ASN A 73 15.33 4.72 -12.66
C ASN A 73 16.62 5.53 -12.63
N VAL A 74 16.81 6.38 -11.62
CA VAL A 74 18.07 7.15 -11.45
C VAL A 74 19.24 6.25 -11.05
N MET A 75 18.97 5.23 -10.23
CA MET A 75 20.01 4.32 -9.73
C MET A 75 20.40 3.25 -10.76
N ASN A 76 19.46 2.87 -11.61
CA ASN A 76 19.64 1.88 -12.68
C ASN A 76 19.01 2.38 -13.98
N PRO A 77 19.60 3.40 -14.64
CA PRO A 77 19.02 4.03 -15.82
C PRO A 77 18.94 3.11 -17.05
N ASP A 78 19.78 2.08 -17.10
CA ASP A 78 19.82 1.10 -18.18
C ASP A 78 19.09 -0.20 -17.81
N GLY A 79 18.43 -0.24 -16.64
CA GLY A 79 17.70 -1.42 -16.16
C GLY A 79 16.27 -1.45 -16.64
N ASP A 80 15.85 -2.60 -17.13
CA ASP A 80 14.46 -2.87 -17.51
C ASP A 80 13.65 -3.19 -16.25
N LEU A 81 13.19 -2.14 -15.56
CA LEU A 81 12.33 -2.27 -14.39
C LEU A 81 10.86 -2.29 -14.79
N PHE A 82 10.22 -3.44 -14.61
CA PHE A 82 8.79 -3.59 -14.83
C PHE A 82 8.04 -3.59 -13.50
N LEU A 83 6.95 -2.81 -13.43
CA LEU A 83 6.02 -2.92 -12.32
C LEU A 83 5.12 -4.12 -12.54
N VAL A 84 5.00 -4.95 -11.53
CA VAL A 84 4.03 -6.04 -11.51
C VAL A 84 3.21 -5.97 -10.21
N PRO A 85 1.91 -6.31 -10.23
CA PRO A 85 1.14 -6.33 -8.99
C PRO A 85 1.73 -7.35 -8.03
N PHE A 86 1.56 -7.10 -6.73
CA PHE A 86 1.88 -8.13 -5.74
C PHE A 86 1.08 -9.40 -6.07
N PRO A 87 1.69 -10.60 -5.99
CA PRO A 87 1.04 -11.83 -6.39
C PRO A 87 -0.30 -12.06 -5.69
N LYS A 88 -1.25 -12.65 -6.40
CA LYS A 88 -2.52 -13.10 -5.81
C LYS A 88 -2.26 -14.24 -4.83
N MET A 89 -2.96 -14.24 -3.71
CA MET A 89 -3.01 -15.44 -2.87
C MET A 89 -3.69 -16.59 -3.64
N PRO A 90 -3.27 -17.85 -3.41
CA PRO A 90 -3.90 -19.00 -4.01
C PRO A 90 -5.41 -19.00 -3.81
N GLY A 91 -6.17 -19.14 -4.89
CA GLY A 91 -7.63 -19.13 -4.87
C GLY A 91 -8.27 -17.73 -4.92
N SER A 92 -7.47 -16.66 -5.01
CA SER A 92 -7.99 -15.30 -5.21
C SER A 92 -8.18 -15.00 -6.71
N ASP A 93 -9.31 -14.40 -7.06
CA ASP A 93 -9.62 -13.90 -8.40
C ASP A 93 -9.13 -12.46 -8.62
N LYS A 94 -8.87 -11.72 -7.54
CA LYS A 94 -8.44 -10.32 -7.52
C LYS A 94 -7.00 -10.16 -7.04
N TYR A 95 -6.37 -9.05 -7.45
CA TYR A 95 -5.14 -8.55 -6.86
C TYR A 95 -5.50 -7.58 -5.74
N TYR A 96 -5.25 -7.96 -4.51
CA TYR A 96 -5.41 -7.07 -3.37
C TYR A 96 -4.07 -6.42 -3.06
N LEU A 97 -4.00 -5.12 -3.23
CA LEU A 97 -2.75 -4.37 -3.09
C LEU A 97 -2.78 -3.49 -1.84
N CYS A 98 -1.66 -3.45 -1.15
CA CYS A 98 -1.42 -2.53 -0.07
C CYS A 98 -1.59 -1.08 -0.56
N GLY A 99 -2.52 -0.35 0.03
CA GLY A 99 -2.83 1.03 -0.32
C GLY A 99 -2.63 1.99 0.85
N ASN A 100 -2.26 3.23 0.54
CA ASN A 100 -2.25 4.33 1.48
C ASN A 100 -3.45 5.24 1.23
N ALA A 101 -4.17 5.61 2.29
CA ALA A 101 -5.25 6.57 2.21
C ALA A 101 -4.80 7.94 2.74
N ALA A 102 -4.87 8.95 1.89
CA ALA A 102 -4.79 10.34 2.32
C ALA A 102 -6.21 10.89 2.48
N ALA A 103 -6.61 11.19 3.70
CA ALA A 103 -7.95 11.68 4.00
C ALA A 103 -7.94 13.20 4.19
N LYS A 104 -8.93 13.87 3.60
CA LYS A 104 -9.28 15.26 3.90
C LYS A 104 -10.40 15.25 4.94
N MET A 105 -10.16 15.86 6.08
CA MET A 105 -11.12 15.88 7.18
C MET A 105 -11.56 17.30 7.49
N LEU A 106 -12.86 17.44 7.81
CA LEU A 106 -13.40 18.69 8.33
C LEU A 106 -13.19 18.75 9.85
N VAL A 107 -12.71 19.88 10.35
CA VAL A 107 -12.54 20.08 11.78
C VAL A 107 -13.92 20.06 12.46
N LYS A 108 -14.02 19.38 13.61
CA LYS A 108 -15.25 19.34 14.42
C LYS A 108 -15.78 20.73 14.69
N ASN A 109 -17.08 20.93 14.55
CA ASN A 109 -17.80 22.19 14.70
C ASN A 109 -17.47 23.27 13.66
N SER A 110 -16.87 22.91 12.51
CA SER A 110 -16.71 23.83 11.40
C SER A 110 -18.06 24.07 10.69
N ASP A 111 -18.34 25.32 10.34
CA ASP A 111 -19.49 25.73 9.53
C ASP A 111 -19.26 25.60 8.01
N LYS A 112 -18.10 25.08 7.61
CA LYS A 112 -17.66 24.99 6.19
C LYS A 112 -18.00 23.66 5.51
N GLY A 113 -18.90 22.85 6.08
CA GLY A 113 -19.25 21.51 5.54
C GLY A 113 -19.63 21.54 4.06
N ASP A 114 -20.56 22.41 3.68
CA ASP A 114 -21.04 22.51 2.30
C ASP A 114 -19.95 22.97 1.32
N ALA A 115 -19.11 23.92 1.75
CA ALA A 115 -18.01 24.41 0.94
C ALA A 115 -16.95 23.29 0.70
N VAL A 116 -16.63 22.51 1.73
CA VAL A 116 -15.71 21.36 1.61
C VAL A 116 -16.30 20.27 0.71
N ALA A 117 -17.58 19.96 0.86
CA ALA A 117 -18.28 19.00 0.01
C ALA A 117 -18.28 19.46 -1.47
N ALA A 118 -18.55 20.75 -1.73
CA ALA A 118 -18.49 21.33 -3.07
C ALA A 118 -17.07 21.26 -3.65
N TYR A 119 -16.06 21.60 -2.85
CA TYR A 119 -14.65 21.51 -3.27
C TYR A 119 -14.27 20.07 -3.68
N ILE A 120 -14.59 19.07 -2.84
CA ILE A 120 -14.29 17.65 -3.13
C ILE A 120 -15.01 17.21 -4.40
N LYS A 121 -16.26 17.63 -4.60
CA LYS A 121 -17.02 17.32 -5.81
C LYS A 121 -16.37 17.93 -7.06
N CYS A 122 -15.94 19.19 -7.00
CA CYS A 122 -15.23 19.85 -8.09
C CYS A 122 -13.90 19.17 -8.39
N GLU A 123 -13.12 18.82 -7.38
CA GLU A 123 -11.85 18.11 -7.54
C GLU A 123 -12.04 16.75 -8.25
N ARG A 124 -13.07 15.99 -7.85
CA ARG A 124 -13.42 14.72 -8.51
C ARG A 124 -13.84 14.90 -9.97
N LEU A 125 -14.65 15.93 -10.26
CA LEU A 125 -15.06 16.23 -11.63
C LEU A 125 -13.86 16.67 -12.48
N ALA A 126 -12.99 17.53 -11.94
CA ALA A 126 -11.78 17.95 -12.64
C ALA A 126 -10.90 16.76 -13.01
N ALA A 127 -10.70 15.81 -12.09
CA ALA A 127 -9.90 14.61 -12.33
C ALA A 127 -10.41 13.72 -13.48
N THR A 128 -11.67 13.89 -13.93
CA THR A 128 -12.23 13.18 -15.09
C THR A 128 -11.98 13.87 -16.42
N GLN A 129 -11.64 15.16 -16.43
CA GLN A 129 -11.43 15.93 -17.64
C GLN A 129 -10.10 15.59 -18.31
N ALA A 130 -10.11 15.52 -19.65
CA ALA A 130 -8.93 15.15 -20.42
C ALA A 130 -7.74 16.09 -20.19
N GLU A 131 -8.00 17.41 -20.11
CA GLU A 131 -6.98 18.43 -19.86
C GLU A 131 -6.28 18.25 -18.51
N TYR A 132 -7.02 17.90 -17.45
CA TYR A 132 -6.44 17.67 -16.12
C TYR A 132 -5.69 16.35 -16.07
N LYS A 133 -6.15 15.32 -16.77
CA LYS A 133 -5.41 14.06 -16.91
C LYS A 133 -4.09 14.28 -17.63
N GLN A 134 -4.11 15.06 -18.70
CA GLN A 134 -2.91 15.39 -19.44
C GLN A 134 -1.92 16.20 -18.59
N ALA A 135 -2.40 17.22 -17.90
CA ALA A 135 -1.57 18.01 -16.98
C ALA A 135 -0.99 17.17 -15.83
N ALA A 136 -1.77 16.21 -15.31
CA ALA A 136 -1.28 15.26 -14.29
C ALA A 136 -0.19 14.35 -14.84
N LYS A 137 -0.33 13.85 -16.07
CA LYS A 137 0.70 13.06 -16.76
C LYS A 137 1.97 13.89 -16.93
N GLU A 138 1.87 15.07 -17.53
CA GLU A 138 3.00 15.97 -17.73
C GLU A 138 3.75 16.26 -16.43
N LYS A 139 3.01 16.55 -15.36
CA LYS A 139 3.58 16.76 -14.03
C LYS A 139 4.28 15.54 -13.47
N ALA A 140 3.74 14.34 -13.69
CA ALA A 140 4.31 13.09 -13.20
C ALA A 140 5.61 12.71 -13.92
N LEU A 141 5.77 13.14 -15.18
CA LEU A 141 6.96 12.88 -16.00
C LEU A 141 8.09 13.89 -15.78
N ILE A 142 7.85 14.96 -14.98
CA ILE A 142 8.91 15.95 -14.68
C ILE A 142 9.97 15.30 -13.78
N GLU A 143 11.22 15.43 -14.21
CA GLU A 143 12.35 15.03 -13.39
C GLU A 143 12.43 15.83 -12.09
N THR A 144 12.50 15.13 -10.98
CA THR A 144 12.78 15.75 -9.68
C THR A 144 14.28 15.97 -9.57
N LYS A 145 14.68 17.21 -9.21
CA LYS A 145 16.08 17.60 -9.11
C LYS A 145 16.40 18.23 -7.77
N THR A 146 17.63 18.04 -7.33
CA THR A 146 18.18 18.82 -6.21
C THR A 146 18.39 20.28 -6.60
N ALA A 147 18.65 21.16 -5.61
CA ALA A 147 19.06 22.55 -5.87
C ALA A 147 20.29 22.67 -6.76
N ALA A 148 21.19 21.67 -6.77
CA ALA A 148 22.36 21.60 -7.62
C ALA A 148 22.07 21.02 -9.02
N GLY A 149 20.82 20.77 -9.37
CA GLY A 149 20.37 20.24 -10.67
C GLY A 149 20.57 18.74 -10.87
N LYS A 150 21.01 18.01 -9.85
CA LYS A 150 21.12 16.55 -9.91
C LYS A 150 19.74 15.91 -9.92
N VAL A 151 19.44 15.08 -10.94
CA VAL A 151 18.20 14.30 -11.02
C VAL A 151 18.16 13.29 -9.88
N THR A 152 17.04 13.25 -9.16
CA THR A 152 16.81 12.36 -8.04
C THR A 152 15.65 11.38 -8.28
N SER A 153 14.79 11.68 -9.24
CA SER A 153 13.67 10.81 -9.61
C SER A 153 13.12 11.20 -10.98
N TYR A 154 12.69 10.24 -11.77
CA TYR A 154 11.92 10.44 -12.99
C TYR A 154 11.10 9.18 -13.31
N LEU A 155 10.00 9.34 -14.04
CA LEU A 155 9.22 8.26 -14.61
C LEU A 155 9.31 8.33 -16.13
N THR A 156 9.36 7.18 -16.80
CA THR A 156 9.14 7.13 -18.24
C THR A 156 7.66 7.19 -18.55
N GLU A 157 7.31 7.60 -19.77
CA GLU A 157 5.93 7.65 -20.21
C GLU A 157 5.29 6.26 -20.18
N GLU A 158 6.01 5.22 -20.61
CA GLU A 158 5.57 3.84 -20.58
C GLU A 158 5.23 3.37 -19.15
N GLN A 159 6.09 3.68 -18.18
CA GLN A 159 5.85 3.36 -16.77
C GLN A 159 4.60 4.07 -16.24
N TYR A 160 4.42 5.34 -16.59
CA TYR A 160 3.22 6.09 -16.19
C TYR A 160 1.95 5.48 -16.77
N ASP A 161 1.92 5.22 -18.07
CA ASP A 161 0.75 4.66 -18.75
C ASP A 161 0.43 3.25 -18.24
N PHE A 162 1.44 2.44 -17.96
CA PHE A 162 1.27 1.13 -17.35
C PHE A 162 0.66 1.21 -15.94
N MET A 163 1.13 2.15 -15.11
CA MET A 163 0.54 2.39 -13.79
C MET A 163 -0.94 2.81 -13.89
N GLN A 164 -1.29 3.66 -14.87
CA GLN A 164 -2.69 4.05 -15.08
C GLN A 164 -3.57 2.87 -15.49
N THR A 165 -3.04 1.94 -16.28
CA THR A 165 -3.74 0.70 -16.63
C THR A 165 -4.07 -0.11 -15.37
N TRP A 166 -3.16 -0.19 -14.42
CA TRP A 166 -3.42 -0.87 -13.16
C TRP A 166 -4.50 -0.19 -12.33
N TYR A 167 -4.36 1.12 -12.11
CA TYR A 167 -5.30 1.89 -11.28
C TYR A 167 -6.72 1.90 -11.85
N SER A 168 -6.88 1.64 -13.15
CA SER A 168 -8.17 1.53 -13.82
C SER A 168 -8.68 0.08 -13.95
N SER A 169 -7.89 -0.93 -13.59
CA SER A 169 -8.28 -2.33 -13.68
C SER A 169 -9.26 -2.71 -12.58
N GLU A 170 -10.36 -3.36 -12.96
CA GLU A 170 -11.33 -3.93 -12.01
C GLU A 170 -10.78 -5.12 -11.22
N ASP A 171 -9.66 -5.70 -11.67
CA ASP A 171 -9.00 -6.82 -11.01
C ASP A 171 -8.08 -6.39 -9.87
N ILE A 172 -7.81 -5.09 -9.74
CA ILE A 172 -6.97 -4.54 -8.69
C ILE A 172 -7.83 -3.86 -7.64
N VAL A 173 -7.72 -4.34 -6.41
CA VAL A 173 -8.44 -3.82 -5.24
C VAL A 173 -7.45 -3.23 -4.25
N PRO A 174 -7.47 -1.91 -4.02
CA PRO A 174 -6.62 -1.32 -2.99
C PRO A 174 -7.15 -1.68 -1.60
N MET A 175 -6.27 -2.18 -0.74
CA MET A 175 -6.55 -2.51 0.65
C MET A 175 -6.05 -1.41 1.57
N PHE A 176 -6.93 -0.85 2.38
CA PHE A 176 -6.63 0.15 3.39
C PHE A 176 -6.87 -0.44 4.77
N ASP A 177 -5.86 -1.12 5.30
CA ASP A 177 -5.95 -1.77 6.61
C ASP A 177 -5.24 -0.95 7.68
N PHE A 178 -6.00 -0.15 8.41
CA PHE A 178 -5.47 0.65 9.51
C PHE A 178 -5.06 -0.21 10.71
N GLY A 179 -5.63 -1.40 10.84
CA GLY A 179 -5.35 -2.33 11.92
C GLY A 179 -3.95 -2.94 11.82
N TYR A 180 -3.41 -3.07 10.62
CA TYR A 180 -2.09 -3.65 10.44
C TYR A 180 -1.01 -2.87 11.21
N GLY A 181 -1.01 -1.54 11.10
CA GLY A 181 -0.05 -0.70 11.83
C GLY A 181 -0.19 -0.75 13.36
N MET A 182 -1.36 -1.11 13.88
CA MET A 182 -1.59 -1.32 15.31
C MET A 182 -1.02 -2.68 15.77
N GLY A 183 -1.24 -3.73 14.97
CA GLY A 183 -0.74 -5.07 15.24
C GLY A 183 0.79 -5.15 15.21
N THR A 184 1.42 -4.56 14.20
CA THR A 184 2.89 -4.62 14.04
C THR A 184 3.66 -3.81 15.09
N ARG A 185 3.05 -2.83 15.72
CA ARG A 185 3.68 -2.05 16.80
C ARG A 185 3.84 -2.84 18.09
N MET A 186 3.15 -3.97 18.22
CA MET A 186 3.18 -4.77 19.43
C MET A 186 4.29 -5.80 19.46
N SER A 187 4.79 -6.21 18.31
CA SER A 187 5.94 -7.08 18.21
C SER A 187 6.94 -6.49 17.22
N ASN A 188 8.11 -6.10 17.68
CA ASN A 188 9.27 -5.96 16.81
C ASN A 188 9.75 -7.32 16.28
N GLU A 189 9.06 -8.35 16.63
CA GLU A 189 9.29 -9.72 16.26
C GLU A 189 8.11 -10.13 15.40
N THR A 190 8.41 -10.79 14.31
CA THR A 190 7.48 -11.42 13.40
C THR A 190 6.21 -11.87 14.09
N TYR A 191 5.08 -11.69 13.47
CA TYR A 191 3.80 -12.29 13.81
C TYR A 191 4.00 -13.81 13.98
N ALA A 192 4.48 -14.24 15.11
CA ALA A 192 4.55 -15.66 15.36
C ALA A 192 3.12 -16.17 15.47
N TYR A 193 2.77 -17.13 14.64
CA TYR A 193 1.50 -17.86 14.66
C TYR A 193 1.04 -18.20 16.09
N GLU A 194 2.01 -18.55 16.94
CA GLU A 194 1.81 -18.87 18.36
C GLU A 194 1.30 -17.71 19.21
N THR A 195 1.50 -16.46 18.79
CA THR A 195 1.08 -15.27 19.54
C THR A 195 -0.25 -14.69 19.07
N ARG A 196 -0.86 -15.24 18.03
CA ARG A 196 -2.11 -14.73 17.44
C ARG A 196 -3.26 -14.60 18.45
N GLY A 197 -3.42 -15.58 19.32
CA GLY A 197 -4.43 -15.54 20.38
C GLY A 197 -4.23 -14.38 21.35
N VAL A 198 -2.98 -14.10 21.72
CA VAL A 198 -2.63 -12.95 22.57
C VAL A 198 -2.90 -11.65 21.83
N MET A 199 -2.56 -11.57 20.55
CA MET A 199 -2.82 -10.38 19.72
C MET A 199 -4.30 -10.13 19.51
N ASN A 200 -5.09 -11.19 19.28
CA ASN A 200 -6.53 -11.05 19.15
C ASN A 200 -7.15 -10.42 20.41
N ASN A 201 -6.80 -10.95 21.57
CA ASN A 201 -7.30 -10.42 22.85
C ASN A 201 -6.88 -8.96 23.09
N PHE A 202 -5.67 -8.61 22.69
CA PHE A 202 -5.19 -7.24 22.81
C PHE A 202 -5.92 -6.30 21.84
N MET A 203 -6.10 -6.71 20.58
CA MET A 203 -6.83 -5.93 19.58
C MET A 203 -8.27 -5.70 20.03
N ASP A 204 -8.96 -6.75 20.51
CA ASP A 204 -10.31 -6.62 21.05
C ASP A 204 -10.36 -5.65 22.25
N GLY A 205 -9.38 -5.73 23.14
CA GLY A 205 -9.27 -4.82 24.28
C GLY A 205 -9.00 -3.35 23.89
N LEU A 206 -8.24 -3.12 22.79
CA LEU A 206 -8.05 -1.79 22.22
C LEU A 206 -9.35 -1.27 21.60
N LEU A 207 -10.02 -2.07 20.79
CA LEU A 207 -11.22 -1.68 20.07
C LEU A 207 -12.35 -1.32 21.04
N GLN A 208 -12.52 -2.09 22.13
CA GLN A 208 -13.49 -1.79 23.18
C GLN A 208 -13.31 -0.41 23.82
N LYS A 209 -12.08 0.11 23.88
CA LYS A 209 -11.81 1.47 24.41
C LYS A 209 -12.32 2.59 23.51
N TYR A 210 -12.55 2.31 22.24
CA TYR A 210 -13.01 3.27 21.24
C TYR A 210 -14.50 3.15 20.93
N GLU A 211 -15.18 2.15 21.52
CA GLU A 211 -16.63 1.95 21.37
C GLU A 211 -17.47 2.76 22.37
N GLY A 212 -16.84 3.53 23.26
CA GLY A 212 -17.47 4.35 24.29
C GLY A 212 -18.03 5.69 23.82
#